data_a0d582fa575b3a737ad3198ef9741c7c
#
_entry.id   a0d582fa575b3a737ad3198ef9741c7c
#
_cell.length_a   1.000
_cell.length_b   1.000
_cell.length_c   1.000
_cell.angle_alpha   90.00
_cell.angle_beta   90.00
_cell.angle_gamma   90.00
#
_symmetry.space_group_name_H-M   'P 1'
#
loop_
_entity.id
_entity.type
_entity.pdbx_description
1 polymer ?
#
loop_
_entity_poly.entity_id
_entity_poly.type
_entity_poly.pdbx_seq_one_letter_code
_entity_poly.pdbx_strand_id
1 'polypeptide(L)'
;MGTAEQVNSYKRIQPFVEIMDSTLRDGEQTSGVSFLPHEKLMIARMLLHDLNVDRIEVASARVSEGEKEAVQMICRYAEKIDKLSRVEVLGFVDDGQSVDWIHDCGCKTLNLLAKGSLKHCTQQLQKTPEQHIEDIRQGVRYARSKGISVNLYLEDWSNGMKDSPSYVYQLMDQLCDSGIQRFMLPDTLGIMNPLQCIEYFRKMLKRYPDTHFDFHAHNDTTLRCRIPLPLC
;
A
#
# COMPACT_ATOMS: atom_id res chain seq x y z
N MET A 1 -39.90 -44.31 -2.98
CA MET A 1 -39.31 -43.42 -4.01
C MET A 1 -38.96 -42.13 -3.32
N GLY A 2 -37.76 -41.99 -2.87
CA GLY A 2 -37.30 -40.82 -2.13
C GLY A 2 -36.42 -39.98 -3.07
N THR A 3 -36.80 -38.74 -3.23
CA THR A 3 -36.02 -37.73 -3.93
C THR A 3 -34.87 -37.30 -3.05
N ALA A 4 -33.66 -37.57 -3.51
CA ALA A 4 -32.44 -37.07 -2.88
C ALA A 4 -32.36 -35.55 -3.06
N GLU A 5 -32.44 -34.80 -1.99
CA GLU A 5 -32.10 -33.40 -1.94
C GLU A 5 -30.59 -33.25 -2.22
N GLN A 6 -30.27 -32.64 -3.34
CA GLN A 6 -28.93 -32.16 -3.62
C GLN A 6 -28.61 -31.04 -2.64
N VAL A 7 -27.88 -31.35 -1.58
CA VAL A 7 -27.26 -30.36 -0.72
C VAL A 7 -26.16 -29.67 -1.53
N ASN A 8 -26.48 -28.50 -2.04
CA ASN A 8 -25.58 -27.64 -2.79
C ASN A 8 -24.54 -27.10 -1.77
N SER A 9 -23.42 -27.79 -1.66
CA SER A 9 -22.29 -27.36 -0.83
C SER A 9 -21.62 -26.13 -1.47
N TYR A 10 -22.16 -24.97 -1.19
CA TYR A 10 -21.40 -23.74 -1.37
C TYR A 10 -20.15 -23.81 -0.47
N LYS A 11 -19.01 -24.22 -1.03
CA LYS A 11 -17.72 -23.92 -0.42
C LYS A 11 -17.67 -22.41 -0.28
N ARG A 12 -17.88 -21.89 0.92
CA ARG A 12 -17.50 -20.51 1.25
C ARG A 12 -15.98 -20.46 1.07
N ILE A 13 -15.55 -19.92 -0.05
CA ILE A 13 -14.17 -19.48 -0.20
C ILE A 13 -14.05 -18.34 0.80
N GLN A 14 -13.38 -18.59 1.93
CA GLN A 14 -13.07 -17.50 2.84
C GLN A 14 -12.13 -16.59 2.11
N PRO A 15 -12.44 -15.28 2.01
CA PRO A 15 -11.54 -14.34 1.35
C PRO A 15 -10.20 -14.39 2.08
N PHE A 16 -9.14 -14.59 1.32
CA PHE A 16 -7.79 -14.54 1.87
C PHE A 16 -7.43 -13.07 2.13
N VAL A 17 -7.09 -12.73 3.37
CA VAL A 17 -6.66 -11.39 3.78
C VAL A 17 -5.16 -11.43 4.01
N GLU A 18 -4.41 -10.64 3.25
CA GLU A 18 -2.98 -10.44 3.44
C GLU A 18 -2.71 -9.40 4.52
N ILE A 19 -1.70 -9.65 5.35
CA ILE A 19 -1.25 -8.74 6.38
C ILE A 19 0.09 -8.14 5.96
N MET A 20 0.14 -6.81 5.87
CA MET A 20 1.38 -6.05 5.70
C MET A 20 1.78 -5.41 7.03
N ASP A 21 3.03 -5.64 7.46
CA ASP A 21 3.62 -4.94 8.58
C ASP A 21 4.38 -3.70 8.11
N SER A 22 4.15 -2.55 8.72
CA SER A 22 4.83 -1.29 8.43
C SER A 22 5.62 -0.72 9.62
N THR A 23 5.97 -1.56 10.58
CA THR A 23 6.74 -1.16 11.78
C THR A 23 8.03 -0.43 11.40
N LEU A 24 8.74 -0.93 10.38
CA LEU A 24 10.04 -0.42 9.95
C LEU A 24 9.96 0.85 9.07
N ARG A 25 8.77 1.24 8.65
CA ARG A 25 8.55 2.48 7.89
C ARG A 25 7.64 3.44 8.66
N ASP A 26 6.36 3.12 8.81
CA ASP A 26 5.38 3.98 9.46
C ASP A 26 5.58 4.01 10.98
N GLY A 27 5.86 2.86 11.58
CA GLY A 27 6.16 2.75 13.01
C GLY A 27 7.38 3.56 13.43
N GLU A 28 8.41 3.64 12.59
CA GLU A 28 9.60 4.46 12.85
C GLU A 28 9.36 5.96 12.77
N GLN A 29 8.26 6.40 12.14
CA GLN A 29 7.88 7.83 12.13
C GLN A 29 7.34 8.30 13.49
N THR A 30 7.16 7.39 14.45
CA THR A 30 6.77 7.72 15.82
C THR A 30 7.89 8.52 16.51
N SER A 31 7.52 9.62 17.16
CA SER A 31 8.48 10.47 17.88
C SER A 31 9.29 9.67 18.92
N GLY A 32 10.62 9.77 18.84
CA GLY A 32 11.55 9.06 19.74
C GLY A 32 11.86 7.61 19.33
N VAL A 33 11.34 7.14 18.20
CA VAL A 33 11.71 5.85 17.62
C VAL A 33 12.71 6.05 16.49
N SER A 34 13.78 5.27 16.51
CA SER A 34 14.78 5.21 15.43
C SER A 34 15.50 3.87 15.52
N PHE A 35 15.69 3.22 14.38
CA PHE A 35 16.37 1.93 14.32
C PHE A 35 17.69 2.04 13.55
N LEU A 36 18.69 1.37 14.04
CA LEU A 36 19.93 1.16 13.30
C LEU A 36 19.73 0.11 12.18
N PRO A 37 20.53 0.11 11.11
CA PRO A 37 20.36 -0.83 10.00
C PRO A 37 20.31 -2.30 10.43
N HIS A 38 21.12 -2.72 11.39
CA HIS A 38 21.11 -4.08 11.89
C HIS A 38 19.87 -4.42 12.74
N GLU A 39 19.30 -3.44 13.45
CA GLU A 39 18.05 -3.61 14.20
C GLU A 39 16.87 -3.78 13.25
N LYS A 40 16.81 -2.97 12.17
CA LYS A 40 15.82 -3.16 11.09
C LYS A 40 15.92 -4.55 10.48
N LEU A 41 17.13 -5.05 10.21
CA LEU A 41 17.32 -6.40 9.72
C LEU A 41 16.82 -7.46 10.72
N MET A 42 17.07 -7.30 12.02
CA MET A 42 16.59 -8.23 13.05
C MET A 42 15.06 -8.26 13.08
N ILE A 43 14.40 -7.11 13.08
CA ILE A 43 12.94 -7.02 13.06
C ILE A 43 12.38 -7.63 11.76
N ALA A 44 12.96 -7.31 10.60
CA ALA A 44 12.54 -7.89 9.32
C ALA A 44 12.67 -9.42 9.29
N ARG A 45 13.69 -9.98 9.93
CA ARG A 45 13.85 -11.44 10.09
C ARG A 45 12.72 -12.04 10.93
N MET A 46 12.39 -11.44 12.07
CA MET A 46 11.28 -11.89 12.91
C MET A 46 9.95 -11.85 12.14
N LEU A 47 9.70 -10.76 11.42
CA LEU A 47 8.47 -10.60 10.63
C LEU A 47 8.37 -11.62 9.50
N LEU A 48 9.44 -11.78 8.72
CA LEU A 48 9.44 -12.68 7.56
C LEU A 48 9.56 -14.16 7.92
N HIS A 49 10.34 -14.50 8.95
CA HIS A 49 10.65 -15.89 9.29
C HIS A 49 9.75 -16.42 10.42
N ASP A 50 9.71 -15.72 11.56
CA ASP A 50 9.05 -16.24 12.76
C ASP A 50 7.54 -16.00 12.72
N LEU A 51 7.10 -14.79 12.38
CA LEU A 51 5.68 -14.43 12.24
C LEU A 51 5.12 -14.78 10.87
N ASN A 52 5.98 -14.88 9.85
CA ASN A 52 5.61 -15.21 8.48
C ASN A 52 4.50 -14.30 7.90
N VAL A 53 4.57 -12.98 8.18
CA VAL A 53 3.63 -12.02 7.60
C VAL A 53 3.74 -12.01 6.08
N ASP A 54 2.66 -11.63 5.40
CA ASP A 54 2.60 -11.69 3.94
C ASP A 54 3.51 -10.66 3.28
N ARG A 55 3.60 -9.44 3.85
CA ARG A 55 4.40 -8.34 3.31
C ARG A 55 4.96 -7.48 4.45
N ILE A 56 6.09 -6.81 4.19
CA ILE A 56 6.69 -5.83 5.11
C ILE A 56 7.09 -4.58 4.33
N GLU A 57 6.74 -3.41 4.84
CA GLU A 57 7.22 -2.12 4.34
C GLU A 57 8.36 -1.63 5.23
N VAL A 58 9.57 -1.50 4.66
CA VAL A 58 10.80 -1.46 5.46
C VAL A 58 11.46 -0.09 5.55
N ALA A 59 11.12 0.84 4.65
CA ALA A 59 11.72 2.17 4.61
C ALA A 59 10.95 3.12 3.71
N SER A 60 11.27 4.42 3.81
CA SER A 60 11.00 5.41 2.77
C SER A 60 12.27 5.64 1.95
N ALA A 61 12.13 5.69 0.62
CA ALA A 61 13.25 5.92 -0.27
C ALA A 61 13.88 7.31 -0.06
N ARG A 62 15.22 7.39 -0.20
CA ARG A 62 15.98 8.63 -0.21
C ARG A 62 16.01 9.43 1.10
N VAL A 63 15.68 8.81 2.24
CA VAL A 63 15.71 9.48 3.54
C VAL A 63 17.14 9.62 4.06
N SER A 64 17.93 8.54 4.06
CA SER A 64 19.30 8.55 4.55
C SER A 64 20.13 7.39 3.98
N GLU A 65 21.45 7.46 4.13
CA GLU A 65 22.34 6.33 3.81
C GLU A 65 22.11 5.13 4.72
N GLY A 66 21.76 5.35 6.00
CA GLY A 66 21.41 4.28 6.93
C GLY A 66 20.15 3.51 6.48
N GLU A 67 19.15 4.20 5.94
CA GLU A 67 17.98 3.56 5.33
C GLU A 67 18.38 2.71 4.11
N LYS A 68 19.28 3.23 3.27
CA LYS A 68 19.78 2.49 2.11
C LYS A 68 20.49 1.21 2.52
N GLU A 69 21.37 1.29 3.51
CA GLU A 69 22.06 0.14 4.07
C GLU A 69 21.08 -0.90 4.64
N ALA A 70 20.11 -0.45 5.44
CA ALA A 70 19.09 -1.31 6.03
C ALA A 70 18.31 -2.08 4.94
N VAL A 71 17.81 -1.37 3.92
CA VAL A 71 17.05 -1.99 2.83
C VAL A 71 17.90 -3.00 2.07
N GLN A 72 19.18 -2.67 1.77
CA GLN A 72 20.11 -3.61 1.10
C GLN A 72 20.35 -4.87 1.93
N MET A 73 20.49 -4.74 3.26
CA MET A 73 20.68 -5.88 4.16
C MET A 73 19.42 -6.75 4.21
N ILE A 74 18.23 -6.14 4.29
CA ILE A 74 16.93 -6.83 4.33
C ILE A 74 16.67 -7.55 3.01
N CYS A 75 16.88 -6.88 1.86
CA CYS A 75 16.68 -7.49 0.53
C CYS A 75 17.59 -8.70 0.34
N ARG A 76 18.89 -8.59 0.67
CA ARG A 76 19.84 -9.74 0.61
C ARG A 76 19.41 -10.90 1.50
N TYR A 77 18.88 -10.62 2.67
CA TYR A 77 18.36 -11.66 3.56
C TYR A 77 17.08 -12.29 2.99
N ALA A 78 16.11 -11.48 2.56
CA ALA A 78 14.84 -11.94 2.02
C ALA A 78 15.03 -12.79 0.73
N GLU A 79 16.00 -12.44 -0.10
CA GLU A 79 16.37 -13.22 -1.29
C GLU A 79 16.88 -14.61 -0.91
N LYS A 80 17.72 -14.73 0.12
CA LYS A 80 18.25 -16.03 0.60
C LYS A 80 17.17 -17.00 1.11
N ILE A 81 16.05 -16.47 1.57
CA ILE A 81 14.92 -17.25 2.10
C ILE A 81 13.71 -17.29 1.13
N ASP A 82 13.91 -16.85 -0.14
CA ASP A 82 12.89 -16.82 -1.19
C ASP A 82 11.65 -15.97 -0.81
N LYS A 83 11.86 -14.83 -0.13
CA LYS A 83 10.82 -13.91 0.30
C LYS A 83 11.05 -12.46 -0.14
N LEU A 84 11.91 -12.23 -1.14
CA LEU A 84 12.20 -10.86 -1.61
C LEU A 84 10.95 -10.15 -2.13
N SER A 85 10.01 -10.87 -2.74
CA SER A 85 8.73 -10.30 -3.20
C SER A 85 7.82 -9.77 -2.10
N ARG A 86 8.10 -10.10 -0.83
CA ARG A 86 7.37 -9.61 0.34
C ARG A 86 7.96 -8.31 0.92
N VAL A 87 9.11 -7.86 0.42
CA VAL A 87 9.77 -6.64 0.89
C VAL A 87 9.38 -5.48 0.00
N GLU A 88 8.82 -4.45 0.62
CA GLU A 88 8.30 -3.27 -0.04
C GLU A 88 8.96 -1.99 0.51
N VAL A 89 9.13 -0.98 -0.34
CA VAL A 89 9.71 0.32 0.03
C VAL A 89 8.79 1.43 -0.46
N LEU A 90 8.49 2.39 0.41
CA LEU A 90 7.76 3.59 0.05
C LEU A 90 8.63 4.50 -0.82
N GLY A 91 8.10 4.97 -1.92
CA GLY A 91 8.75 5.95 -2.78
C GLY A 91 7.79 7.02 -3.27
N PHE A 92 8.32 8.00 -3.96
CA PHE A 92 7.60 9.21 -4.33
C PHE A 92 7.50 9.38 -5.84
N VAL A 93 6.55 10.20 -6.27
CA VAL A 93 6.44 10.67 -7.66
C VAL A 93 7.46 11.80 -7.84
N ASP A 94 8.70 11.43 -8.18
CA ASP A 94 9.90 12.29 -8.13
C ASP A 94 10.84 12.08 -9.33
N ASP A 95 10.27 11.99 -10.52
CA ASP A 95 11.00 11.81 -11.79
C ASP A 95 11.91 10.57 -11.80
N GLY A 96 11.51 9.53 -11.07
CA GLY A 96 12.19 8.23 -11.05
C GLY A 96 13.31 8.09 -10.03
N GLN A 97 13.65 9.13 -9.27
CA GLN A 97 14.72 9.06 -8.28
C GLN A 97 14.48 8.02 -7.18
N SER A 98 13.24 7.90 -6.69
CA SER A 98 12.85 6.83 -5.76
C SER A 98 12.97 5.44 -6.40
N VAL A 99 12.61 5.32 -7.68
CA VAL A 99 12.73 4.05 -8.44
C VAL A 99 14.19 3.62 -8.54
N ASP A 100 15.09 4.53 -8.92
CA ASP A 100 16.53 4.23 -9.02
C ASP A 100 17.12 3.83 -7.67
N TRP A 101 16.77 4.56 -6.61
CA TRP A 101 17.21 4.25 -5.25
C TRP A 101 16.74 2.83 -4.81
N ILE A 102 15.49 2.49 -5.06
CA ILE A 102 14.90 1.18 -4.73
C ILE A 102 15.58 0.07 -5.54
N HIS A 103 15.82 0.31 -6.83
CA HIS A 103 16.53 -0.61 -7.71
C HIS A 103 17.96 -0.88 -7.20
N ASP A 104 18.69 0.17 -6.82
CA ASP A 104 20.06 0.06 -6.29
C ASP A 104 20.13 -0.68 -4.95
N CYS A 105 19.04 -0.65 -4.17
CA CYS A 105 18.93 -1.44 -2.95
C CYS A 105 18.65 -2.93 -3.19
N GLY A 106 18.30 -3.31 -4.43
CA GLY A 106 17.92 -4.68 -4.78
C GLY A 106 16.46 -5.02 -4.44
N CYS A 107 15.65 -4.05 -3.99
CA CYS A 107 14.22 -4.26 -3.75
C CYS A 107 13.45 -4.38 -5.07
N LYS A 108 12.34 -5.14 -5.06
CA LYS A 108 11.53 -5.44 -6.24
C LYS A 108 10.11 -4.88 -6.18
N THR A 109 9.75 -4.22 -5.10
CA THR A 109 8.40 -3.65 -4.93
C THR A 109 8.46 -2.23 -4.41
N LEU A 110 7.86 -1.32 -5.15
CA LEU A 110 7.69 0.09 -4.83
C LEU A 110 6.24 0.33 -4.38
N ASN A 111 6.07 0.90 -3.19
CA ASN A 111 4.82 1.52 -2.76
C ASN A 111 4.88 3.01 -3.14
N LEU A 112 4.32 3.35 -4.30
CA LEU A 112 4.37 4.71 -4.84
C LEU A 112 3.34 5.59 -4.12
N LEU A 113 3.79 6.68 -3.49
CA LEU A 113 2.93 7.61 -2.78
C LEU A 113 2.34 8.64 -3.73
N ALA A 114 1.02 8.62 -3.90
CA ALA A 114 0.24 9.61 -4.64
C ALA A 114 -0.82 10.26 -3.75
N LYS A 115 -1.41 11.36 -4.20
CA LYS A 115 -2.43 12.09 -3.44
C LYS A 115 -3.82 11.59 -3.79
N GLY A 116 -4.54 11.08 -2.79
CA GLY A 116 -5.89 10.51 -2.91
C GLY A 116 -7.02 11.53 -2.71
N SER A 117 -6.73 12.80 -2.36
CA SER A 117 -7.71 13.87 -2.27
C SER A 117 -7.42 15.02 -3.23
N LEU A 118 -8.45 15.64 -3.78
CA LEU A 118 -8.30 16.81 -4.68
C LEU A 118 -7.58 17.97 -3.97
N LYS A 119 -7.87 18.16 -2.68
CA LYS A 119 -7.22 19.18 -1.85
C LYS A 119 -5.71 18.99 -1.83
N HIS A 120 -5.21 17.78 -1.59
CA HIS A 120 -3.77 17.52 -1.57
C HIS A 120 -3.16 17.64 -2.98
N CYS A 121 -3.84 17.20 -4.02
CA CYS A 121 -3.40 17.37 -5.40
C CYS A 121 -3.21 18.84 -5.76
N THR A 122 -4.22 19.68 -5.50
CA THR A 122 -4.22 21.08 -5.95
C THR A 122 -3.47 22.02 -5.01
N GLN A 123 -3.50 21.80 -3.68
CA GLN A 123 -2.92 22.72 -2.71
C GLN A 123 -1.51 22.33 -2.26
N GLN A 124 -1.21 21.03 -2.12
CA GLN A 124 0.13 20.58 -1.74
C GLN A 124 1.03 20.38 -2.96
N LEU A 125 0.58 19.65 -3.97
CA LEU A 125 1.37 19.43 -5.19
C LEU A 125 1.30 20.58 -6.17
N GLN A 126 0.29 21.46 -6.06
CA GLN A 126 0.01 22.56 -7.00
C GLN A 126 -0.15 22.06 -8.45
N LYS A 127 -0.77 20.87 -8.61
CA LYS A 127 -0.99 20.20 -9.90
C LYS A 127 -2.47 20.08 -10.22
N THR A 128 -2.79 19.98 -11.51
CA THR A 128 -4.12 19.53 -11.93
C THR A 128 -4.23 18.00 -11.76
N PRO A 129 -5.47 17.45 -11.66
CA PRO A 129 -5.67 16.01 -11.67
C PRO A 129 -4.97 15.29 -12.82
N GLU A 130 -5.05 15.84 -14.03
CA GLU A 130 -4.47 15.27 -15.26
C GLU A 130 -2.95 15.21 -15.19
N GLN A 131 -2.32 16.29 -14.71
CA GLN A 131 -0.86 16.34 -14.49
C GLN A 131 -0.43 15.29 -13.47
N HIS A 132 -1.14 15.20 -12.33
CA HIS A 132 -0.81 14.23 -11.29
C HIS A 132 -0.95 12.78 -11.77
N ILE A 133 -2.02 12.47 -12.53
CA ILE A 133 -2.23 11.15 -13.12
C ILE A 133 -1.11 10.80 -14.10
N GLU A 134 -0.71 11.74 -14.95
CA GLU A 134 0.36 11.48 -15.93
C GLU A 134 1.72 11.27 -15.24
N ASP A 135 2.04 12.03 -14.20
CA ASP A 135 3.27 11.84 -13.42
C ASP A 135 3.29 10.44 -12.76
N ILE A 136 2.17 10.00 -12.20
CA ILE A 136 2.03 8.64 -11.65
C ILE A 136 2.27 7.60 -12.75
N ARG A 137 1.64 7.75 -13.93
CA ARG A 137 1.83 6.84 -15.05
C ARG A 137 3.28 6.75 -15.50
N GLN A 138 3.98 7.88 -15.54
CA GLN A 138 5.40 7.91 -15.89
C GLN A 138 6.23 7.16 -14.85
N GLY A 139 6.01 7.40 -13.56
CA GLY A 139 6.66 6.67 -12.48
C GLY A 139 6.42 5.16 -12.54
N VAL A 140 5.17 4.75 -12.80
CA VAL A 140 4.81 3.33 -12.95
C VAL A 140 5.51 2.70 -14.16
N ARG A 141 5.49 3.35 -15.32
CA ARG A 141 6.20 2.87 -16.52
C ARG A 141 7.69 2.71 -16.27
N TYR A 142 8.30 3.70 -15.61
CA TYR A 142 9.72 3.69 -15.31
C TYR A 142 10.09 2.56 -14.34
N ALA A 143 9.34 2.40 -13.23
CA ALA A 143 9.56 1.31 -12.28
C ALA A 143 9.47 -0.06 -12.95
N ARG A 144 8.45 -0.27 -13.78
CA ARG A 144 8.28 -1.53 -14.52
C ARG A 144 9.40 -1.79 -15.51
N SER A 145 9.95 -0.76 -16.16
CA SER A 145 11.12 -0.90 -17.05
C SER A 145 12.38 -1.36 -16.33
N LYS A 146 12.46 -1.11 -15.01
CA LYS A 146 13.52 -1.57 -14.10
C LYS A 146 13.21 -2.95 -13.46
N GLY A 147 12.08 -3.58 -13.81
CA GLY A 147 11.65 -4.84 -13.21
C GLY A 147 11.14 -4.70 -11.77
N ILE A 148 10.64 -3.51 -11.40
CA ILE A 148 10.05 -3.22 -10.10
C ILE A 148 8.53 -3.23 -10.22
N SER A 149 7.87 -4.01 -9.37
CA SER A 149 6.41 -4.01 -9.19
C SER A 149 5.96 -2.76 -8.47
N VAL A 150 4.77 -2.26 -8.79
CA VAL A 150 4.24 -1.02 -8.20
C VAL A 150 2.91 -1.25 -7.53
N ASN A 151 2.83 -0.89 -6.25
CA ASN A 151 1.61 -0.62 -5.52
C ASN A 151 1.41 0.90 -5.43
N LEU A 152 0.19 1.39 -5.32
CA LEU A 152 -0.09 2.82 -5.28
C LEU A 152 -0.84 3.20 -4.00
N TYR A 153 -0.21 3.99 -3.14
CA TYR A 153 -0.89 4.69 -2.05
C TYR A 153 -1.68 5.89 -2.58
N LEU A 154 -2.94 5.99 -2.18
CA LEU A 154 -3.76 7.19 -2.37
C LEU A 154 -3.83 7.97 -1.04
N GLU A 155 -2.75 8.65 -0.67
CA GLU A 155 -2.67 9.41 0.59
C GLU A 155 -3.86 10.36 0.76
N ASP A 156 -4.43 10.40 1.95
CA ASP A 156 -5.65 11.16 2.28
C ASP A 156 -6.92 10.67 1.55
N TRP A 157 -6.95 9.36 1.18
CA TRP A 157 -8.07 8.78 0.46
C TRP A 157 -9.40 8.92 1.22
N SER A 158 -9.41 8.78 2.54
CA SER A 158 -10.64 8.91 3.35
C SER A 158 -11.29 10.29 3.19
N ASN A 159 -10.51 11.37 3.22
CA ASN A 159 -11.00 12.70 2.90
C ASN A 159 -11.33 12.85 1.40
N GLY A 160 -10.57 12.22 0.52
CA GLY A 160 -10.89 12.15 -0.91
C GLY A 160 -12.28 11.60 -1.15
N MET A 161 -12.62 10.47 -0.54
CA MET A 161 -13.96 9.86 -0.65
C MET A 161 -15.07 10.69 -0.04
N LYS A 162 -14.77 11.44 1.02
CA LYS A 162 -15.71 12.32 1.69
C LYS A 162 -15.99 13.61 0.90
N ASP A 163 -14.94 14.30 0.47
CA ASP A 163 -15.01 15.68 0.00
C ASP A 163 -14.86 15.82 -1.52
N SER A 164 -14.24 14.85 -2.18
CA SER A 164 -13.93 14.86 -3.62
C SER A 164 -13.98 13.46 -4.26
N PRO A 165 -15.06 12.69 -4.11
CA PRO A 165 -15.12 11.31 -4.62
C PRO A 165 -14.95 11.22 -6.15
N SER A 166 -15.37 12.24 -6.89
CA SER A 166 -15.15 12.31 -8.35
C SER A 166 -13.67 12.27 -8.72
N TYR A 167 -12.81 12.93 -7.94
CA TYR A 167 -11.37 12.90 -8.14
C TYR A 167 -10.78 11.51 -7.85
N VAL A 168 -11.22 10.85 -6.76
CA VAL A 168 -10.79 9.48 -6.45
C VAL A 168 -11.15 8.54 -7.60
N TYR A 169 -12.38 8.64 -8.11
CA TYR A 169 -12.81 7.82 -9.25
C TYR A 169 -12.04 8.17 -10.53
N GLN A 170 -11.73 9.44 -10.79
CA GLN A 170 -10.91 9.85 -11.92
C GLN A 170 -9.51 9.22 -11.85
N LEU A 171 -8.86 9.23 -10.67
CA LEU A 171 -7.59 8.55 -10.44
C LEU A 171 -7.71 7.05 -10.77
N MET A 172 -8.69 6.39 -10.19
CA MET A 172 -8.90 4.96 -10.37
C MET A 172 -9.19 4.58 -11.83
N ASP A 173 -10.16 5.27 -12.47
CA ASP A 173 -10.55 5.02 -13.87
C ASP A 173 -9.36 5.19 -14.84
N GLN A 174 -8.41 6.04 -14.50
CA GLN A 174 -7.24 6.33 -15.31
C GLN A 174 -6.03 5.44 -15.01
N LEU A 175 -5.98 4.80 -13.83
CA LEU A 175 -4.79 4.09 -13.36
C LEU A 175 -4.98 2.58 -13.16
N CYS A 176 -6.21 2.06 -13.06
CA CYS A 176 -6.46 0.64 -12.81
C CYS A 176 -5.81 -0.29 -13.85
N ASP A 177 -5.72 0.14 -15.11
CA ASP A 177 -5.12 -0.63 -16.21
C ASP A 177 -3.63 -0.30 -16.46
N SER A 178 -2.99 0.51 -15.61
CA SER A 178 -1.60 0.95 -15.81
C SER A 178 -0.54 -0.08 -15.37
N GLY A 179 -0.98 -1.22 -14.82
CA GLY A 179 -0.10 -2.28 -14.31
C GLY A 179 0.32 -2.08 -12.85
N ILE A 180 -0.42 -1.28 -12.10
CA ILE A 180 -0.38 -1.20 -10.64
C ILE A 180 -0.97 -2.49 -10.08
N GLN A 181 -0.28 -3.12 -9.13
CA GLN A 181 -0.73 -4.41 -8.57
C GLN A 181 -1.79 -4.23 -7.48
N ARG A 182 -1.69 -3.18 -6.67
CA ARG A 182 -2.56 -2.90 -5.52
C ARG A 182 -2.80 -1.42 -5.39
N PHE A 183 -3.99 -1.05 -4.96
CA PHE A 183 -4.31 0.31 -4.52
C PHE A 183 -4.46 0.32 -3.00
N MET A 184 -3.60 1.07 -2.34
CA MET A 184 -3.53 1.18 -0.90
C MET A 184 -4.32 2.41 -0.47
N LEU A 185 -5.38 2.19 0.31
CA LEU A 185 -6.39 3.18 0.66
C LEU A 185 -6.24 3.60 2.13
N PRO A 186 -5.44 4.64 2.43
CA PRO A 186 -5.20 5.02 3.81
C PRO A 186 -6.28 5.95 4.37
N ASP A 187 -6.66 5.71 5.61
CA ASP A 187 -7.26 6.71 6.49
C ASP A 187 -6.14 7.45 7.22
N THR A 188 -5.49 8.36 6.49
CA THR A 188 -4.25 9.05 6.90
C THR A 188 -4.40 9.81 8.21
N LEU A 189 -5.58 10.35 8.50
CA LEU A 189 -5.86 11.08 9.73
C LEU A 189 -6.59 10.23 10.79
N GLY A 190 -6.86 8.95 10.52
CA GLY A 190 -7.53 8.05 11.45
C GLY A 190 -8.93 8.52 11.88
N ILE A 191 -9.67 9.16 10.99
CA ILE A 191 -10.95 9.85 11.28
C ILE A 191 -12.18 9.08 10.84
N MET A 192 -12.02 8.00 10.06
CA MET A 192 -13.14 7.20 9.58
C MET A 192 -13.80 6.42 10.71
N ASN A 193 -15.12 6.47 10.77
CA ASN A 193 -15.88 5.53 11.58
C ASN A 193 -16.16 4.22 10.81
N PRO A 194 -16.56 3.14 11.52
CA PRO A 194 -16.79 1.84 10.88
C PRO A 194 -17.83 1.84 9.76
N LEU A 195 -18.89 2.65 9.87
CA LEU A 195 -19.91 2.73 8.84
C LEU A 195 -19.42 3.41 7.57
N GLN A 196 -18.64 4.48 7.71
CA GLN A 196 -17.99 5.15 6.57
C GLN A 196 -16.99 4.21 5.87
N CYS A 197 -16.20 3.45 6.64
CA CYS A 197 -15.29 2.47 6.09
C CYS A 197 -16.04 1.45 5.22
N ILE A 198 -17.08 0.83 5.77
CA ILE A 198 -17.92 -0.14 5.04
C ILE A 198 -18.52 0.51 3.77
N GLU A 199 -19.05 1.73 3.88
CA GLU A 199 -19.67 2.42 2.74
C GLU A 199 -18.65 2.70 1.63
N TYR A 200 -17.47 3.24 1.98
CA TYR A 200 -16.47 3.63 1.00
C TYR A 200 -15.85 2.41 0.32
N PHE A 201 -15.52 1.37 1.09
CA PHE A 201 -15.01 0.12 0.50
C PHE A 201 -16.03 -0.57 -0.38
N ARG A 202 -17.31 -0.60 0.00
CA ARG A 202 -18.37 -1.15 -0.87
C ARG A 202 -18.46 -0.39 -2.21
N LYS A 203 -18.33 0.94 -2.21
CA LYS A 203 -18.33 1.74 -3.42
C LYS A 203 -17.12 1.39 -4.30
N MET A 204 -15.92 1.27 -3.71
CA MET A 204 -14.70 0.91 -4.45
C MET A 204 -14.79 -0.50 -5.02
N LEU A 205 -15.12 -1.50 -4.21
CA LEU A 205 -15.24 -2.90 -4.64
C LEU A 205 -16.32 -3.11 -5.71
N LYS A 206 -17.47 -2.42 -5.59
CA LYS A 206 -18.52 -2.49 -6.59
C LYS A 206 -18.10 -1.90 -7.94
N ARG A 207 -17.33 -0.80 -7.93
CA ARG A 207 -16.90 -0.11 -9.16
C ARG A 207 -15.68 -0.78 -9.81
N TYR A 208 -14.79 -1.37 -9.01
CA TYR A 208 -13.52 -1.95 -9.46
C TYR A 208 -13.37 -3.38 -8.91
N PRO A 209 -14.20 -4.34 -9.37
CA PRO A 209 -14.29 -5.69 -8.79
C PRO A 209 -13.01 -6.52 -8.99
N ASP A 210 -12.22 -6.19 -10.01
CA ASP A 210 -10.99 -6.92 -10.35
C ASP A 210 -9.72 -6.26 -9.77
N THR A 211 -9.89 -5.22 -8.94
CA THR A 211 -8.79 -4.48 -8.34
C THR A 211 -8.53 -4.93 -6.91
N HIS A 212 -7.26 -5.18 -6.57
CA HIS A 212 -6.86 -5.47 -5.21
C HIS A 212 -6.72 -4.17 -4.40
N PHE A 213 -7.41 -4.09 -3.27
CA PHE A 213 -7.35 -2.97 -2.35
C PHE A 213 -6.73 -3.37 -1.02
N ASP A 214 -5.80 -2.57 -0.54
CA ASP A 214 -5.29 -2.63 0.82
C ASP A 214 -5.91 -1.51 1.66
N PHE A 215 -6.07 -1.74 2.94
CA PHE A 215 -6.52 -0.72 3.89
C PHE A 215 -5.44 -0.42 4.92
N HIS A 216 -5.06 0.86 5.02
CA HIS A 216 -4.10 1.35 6.02
C HIS A 216 -4.80 2.41 6.89
N ALA A 217 -5.12 2.09 8.14
CA ALA A 217 -5.84 2.99 9.04
C ALA A 217 -4.96 3.45 10.19
N HIS A 218 -4.79 4.76 10.33
CA HIS A 218 -4.26 5.37 11.54
C HIS A 218 -5.28 5.32 12.69
N ASN A 219 -4.84 5.50 13.93
CA ASN A 219 -5.66 5.29 15.12
C ASN A 219 -5.84 6.55 15.98
N ASP A 220 -5.81 7.73 15.39
CA ASP A 220 -5.86 9.00 16.10
C ASP A 220 -7.16 9.19 16.91
N THR A 221 -8.26 8.64 16.41
CA THR A 221 -9.56 8.67 17.11
C THR A 221 -9.91 7.39 17.88
N THR A 222 -8.96 6.45 18.04
CA THR A 222 -9.16 5.15 18.69
C THR A 222 -10.23 4.25 18.05
N LEU A 223 -10.66 4.55 16.83
CA LEU A 223 -11.70 3.81 16.11
C LEU A 223 -11.16 2.69 15.23
N ARG A 224 -9.85 2.68 14.94
CA ARG A 224 -9.18 1.68 14.08
C ARG A 224 -9.52 0.24 14.44
N CYS A 225 -9.45 -0.10 15.73
CA CYS A 225 -9.73 -1.46 16.20
C CYS A 225 -11.21 -1.87 16.07
N ARG A 226 -12.10 -0.94 15.74
CA ARG A 226 -13.55 -1.17 15.55
C ARG A 226 -13.96 -1.20 14.09
N ILE A 227 -13.03 -0.95 13.17
CA ILE A 227 -13.31 -1.01 11.74
C ILE A 227 -13.34 -2.49 11.34
N PRO A 228 -14.50 -3.04 10.96
CA PRO A 228 -14.55 -4.39 10.45
C PRO A 228 -13.83 -4.42 9.10
N LEU A 229 -12.95 -5.39 8.91
CA LEU A 229 -12.43 -5.68 7.57
C LEU A 229 -13.65 -5.89 6.65
N PRO A 230 -13.69 -5.27 5.47
CA PRO A 230 -14.79 -5.44 4.55
C PRO A 230 -14.96 -6.94 4.31
N LEU A 231 -16.13 -7.46 4.65
CA LEU A 231 -16.50 -8.82 4.27
C LEU A 231 -16.66 -8.80 2.74
N CYS A 232 -15.72 -9.42 2.05
CA CYS A 232 -15.79 -9.69 0.63
C CYS A 232 -16.98 -10.58 0.30
#